data_12d550df1c608794d31d576fab004c07
#
_entry.id   12d550df1c608794d31d576fab004c07
#
_cell.length_a   1.000
_cell.length_b   1.000
_cell.length_c   1.000
_cell.angle_alpha   90.00
_cell.angle_beta   90.00
_cell.angle_gamma   90.00
#
_symmetry.space_group_name_H-M   'P 1'
#
loop_
_entity.id
_entity.type
_entity.pdbx_description
1 polymer ?
#
loop_
_entity_poly.entity_id
_entity_poly.type
_entity_poly.pdbx_seq_one_letter_code
_entity_poly.pdbx_strand_id
1 'polypeptide(L)'
;MKKILLTVVALLTVFAANAQNEVKSVPAATKSLASAKEAVNNPKKNTKAATWIKYGQALIDAYNAPAGEILVGMGSQELDLIGFKEKPLKEEEVTVADVPYTKKVYADKNIYFASNGQVAIIEVTNPIEKDALPLAVEAFAKAVSIDGGAKTVKDATEGIKMVNEKLNSLAITEYSINKLEESSVCFEKAAEALATAPVSALDTNAVYNAGLTAFMGGNMDRAKVFFQKSIENNYFGTDGDVYYKLSVIADKRNDAEGSKAILKEGFEKFPQSQSILIGLINYYVKSGEGADELFSLLDKAKKNDPKNASLYYVEGNAHKNLGDLEAASAAYDKCYEIDPTYNWGYIGKGIMFYEKAIEYQDLASQEMDDAKWSELSKKFEESLKSCIEPFEKAYELSTDPEIRRTVSEYLKNACFRFRGESDEYQQKYEKYAAAAE
;
A
#
# COMPACT_ATOMS: atom_id res chain seq x y z
N MET A 1 5.67 -0.76 7.00
CA MET A 1 5.41 -0.09 5.71
C MET A 1 5.27 -1.05 4.51
N LYS A 2 5.76 -2.31 4.57
CA LYS A 2 5.70 -3.28 3.45
C LYS A 2 4.34 -3.98 3.22
N LYS A 3 3.39 -3.95 4.16
CA LYS A 3 2.09 -4.67 4.04
C LYS A 3 1.02 -3.98 3.18
N ILE A 4 1.22 -2.75 2.73
CA ILE A 4 0.29 -2.05 1.81
C ILE A 4 0.42 -2.60 0.37
N LEU A 5 1.50 -3.33 0.07
CA LEU A 5 1.79 -3.90 -1.25
C LEU A 5 0.80 -5.00 -1.67
N LEU A 6 0.19 -5.72 -0.72
CA LEU A 6 -0.62 -6.91 -1.02
C LEU A 6 -2.02 -6.61 -1.58
N THR A 7 -2.56 -5.43 -1.33
CA THR A 7 -3.89 -5.07 -1.85
C THR A 7 -3.86 -4.66 -3.32
N VAL A 8 -2.73 -4.17 -3.82
CA VAL A 8 -2.55 -3.82 -5.25
C VAL A 8 -2.28 -5.09 -6.10
N VAL A 9 -1.63 -6.10 -5.53
CA VAL A 9 -1.29 -7.37 -6.24
C VAL A 9 -2.50 -8.30 -6.39
N ALA A 10 -3.51 -8.22 -5.51
CA ALA A 10 -4.70 -9.08 -5.58
C ALA A 10 -5.66 -8.77 -6.75
N LEU A 11 -5.47 -7.67 -7.46
CA LEU A 11 -6.27 -7.30 -8.65
C LEU A 11 -5.75 -7.87 -9.97
N LEU A 12 -4.63 -8.59 -9.97
CA LEU A 12 -3.98 -9.11 -11.19
C LEU A 12 -4.56 -10.44 -11.72
N THR A 13 -5.57 -11.04 -11.08
CA THR A 13 -6.04 -12.40 -11.44
C THR A 13 -7.36 -12.48 -12.21
N VAL A 14 -7.89 -11.40 -12.78
CA VAL A 14 -9.17 -11.41 -13.52
C VAL A 14 -9.01 -10.99 -15.00
N PHE A 15 -7.87 -11.20 -15.62
CA PHE A 15 -7.68 -10.92 -17.05
C PHE A 15 -7.61 -12.17 -17.93
N ALA A 16 -8.61 -13.05 -17.85
CA ALA A 16 -8.72 -14.13 -18.83
C ALA A 16 -10.17 -14.40 -19.16
N ALA A 17 -10.82 -13.58 -19.95
CA ALA A 17 -11.95 -13.96 -20.81
C ALA A 17 -12.58 -12.76 -21.55
N ASN A 18 -11.79 -11.99 -22.30
CA ASN A 18 -12.36 -11.26 -23.43
C ASN A 18 -11.60 -11.68 -24.68
N ALA A 19 -12.33 -12.06 -25.73
CA ALA A 19 -11.73 -12.42 -27.01
C ALA A 19 -10.75 -11.31 -27.42
N GLN A 20 -9.45 -11.56 -27.23
CA GLN A 20 -8.40 -10.63 -27.58
C GLN A 20 -8.43 -10.48 -29.11
N ASN A 21 -8.76 -9.30 -29.60
CA ASN A 21 -8.39 -8.92 -30.93
C ASN A 21 -6.86 -9.05 -31.01
N GLU A 22 -6.38 -9.75 -32.03
CA GLU A 22 -4.94 -9.93 -32.31
C GLU A 22 -4.21 -8.59 -32.19
N VAL A 23 -3.16 -8.53 -31.35
CA VAL A 23 -2.41 -7.29 -31.13
C VAL A 23 -1.65 -6.94 -32.41
N LYS A 24 -1.87 -5.72 -32.92
CA LYS A 24 -1.20 -5.27 -34.14
C LYS A 24 0.29 -5.14 -33.90
N SER A 25 1.09 -5.49 -34.91
CA SER A 25 2.52 -5.18 -34.90
C SER A 25 2.76 -3.66 -34.92
N VAL A 26 3.89 -3.19 -34.39
CA VAL A 26 4.26 -1.78 -34.34
C VAL A 26 4.13 -1.07 -35.70
N PRO A 27 4.63 -1.63 -36.84
CA PRO A 27 4.43 -1.01 -38.16
C PRO A 27 2.96 -0.91 -38.58
N ALA A 28 2.15 -1.94 -38.29
CA ALA A 28 0.73 -1.97 -38.63
C ALA A 28 -0.08 -0.97 -37.79
N ALA A 29 0.19 -0.85 -36.50
CA ALA A 29 -0.43 0.11 -35.61
C ALA A 29 -0.05 1.56 -35.98
N THR A 30 1.22 1.82 -36.29
CA THR A 30 1.70 3.12 -36.72
C THR A 30 0.98 3.56 -38.01
N LYS A 31 0.87 2.68 -39.01
CA LYS A 31 0.16 2.96 -40.27
C LYS A 31 -1.34 3.19 -40.02
N SER A 32 -1.97 2.38 -39.17
CA SER A 32 -3.39 2.51 -38.81
C SER A 32 -3.65 3.86 -38.13
N LEU A 33 -2.81 4.25 -37.16
CA LEU A 33 -2.92 5.52 -36.46
C LEU A 33 -2.71 6.71 -37.39
N ALA A 34 -1.72 6.69 -38.28
CA ALA A 34 -1.48 7.76 -39.28
C ALA A 34 -2.71 7.96 -40.17
N SER A 35 -3.27 6.87 -40.70
CA SER A 35 -4.47 6.94 -41.54
C SER A 35 -5.69 7.48 -40.80
N ALA A 36 -5.85 7.08 -39.50
CA ALA A 36 -6.94 7.56 -38.65
C ALA A 36 -6.77 9.06 -38.33
N LYS A 37 -5.54 9.53 -38.05
CA LYS A 37 -5.20 10.97 -37.88
C LYS A 37 -5.55 11.80 -39.13
N GLU A 38 -5.21 11.30 -40.28
CA GLU A 38 -5.60 11.98 -41.56
C GLU A 38 -7.13 12.05 -41.67
N ALA A 39 -7.86 11.00 -41.30
CA ALA A 39 -9.31 10.97 -41.43
C ALA A 39 -10.01 11.97 -40.49
N VAL A 40 -9.55 12.13 -39.22
CA VAL A 40 -10.14 13.10 -38.29
C VAL A 40 -9.78 14.54 -38.64
N ASN A 41 -8.68 14.76 -39.36
CA ASN A 41 -8.29 16.08 -39.88
C ASN A 41 -8.97 16.44 -41.21
N ASN A 42 -9.64 15.50 -41.85
CA ASN A 42 -10.33 15.74 -43.10
C ASN A 42 -11.75 16.31 -42.86
N PRO A 43 -12.09 17.53 -43.33
CA PRO A 43 -13.39 18.17 -43.07
C PRO A 43 -14.60 17.40 -43.58
N LYS A 44 -14.43 16.51 -44.57
CA LYS A 44 -15.52 15.66 -45.08
C LYS A 44 -15.71 14.38 -44.26
N LYS A 45 -14.73 13.97 -43.48
CA LYS A 45 -14.75 12.73 -42.71
C LYS A 45 -14.94 12.97 -41.22
N ASN A 46 -14.45 14.07 -40.68
CA ASN A 46 -14.48 14.39 -39.26
C ASN A 46 -15.90 14.69 -38.70
N THR A 47 -16.85 14.90 -39.57
CA THR A 47 -18.29 15.04 -39.25
C THR A 47 -18.99 13.70 -38.98
N LYS A 48 -18.30 12.58 -39.13
CA LYS A 48 -18.87 11.23 -38.96
C LYS A 48 -18.37 10.62 -37.66
N ALA A 49 -19.27 10.22 -36.77
CA ALA A 49 -18.93 9.56 -35.50
C ALA A 49 -18.01 8.33 -35.70
N ALA A 50 -18.31 7.50 -36.73
CA ALA A 50 -17.49 6.32 -37.05
C ALA A 50 -16.03 6.65 -37.34
N THR A 51 -15.69 7.86 -37.79
CA THR A 51 -14.30 8.30 -37.99
C THR A 51 -13.56 8.44 -36.66
N TRP A 52 -14.23 9.02 -35.67
CA TRP A 52 -13.69 9.21 -34.33
C TRP A 52 -13.63 7.91 -33.53
N ILE A 53 -14.61 7.00 -33.66
CA ILE A 53 -14.52 5.64 -33.08
C ILE A 53 -13.28 4.92 -33.62
N LYS A 54 -13.05 4.95 -34.95
CA LYS A 54 -11.86 4.34 -35.56
C LYS A 54 -10.55 4.98 -35.09
N TYR A 55 -10.54 6.27 -34.84
CA TYR A 55 -9.36 6.96 -34.33
C TYR A 55 -9.09 6.55 -32.87
N GLY A 56 -10.12 6.50 -32.01
CA GLY A 56 -9.96 6.01 -30.64
C GLY A 56 -9.43 4.57 -30.61
N GLN A 57 -9.96 3.68 -31.44
CA GLN A 57 -9.47 2.31 -31.54
C GLN A 57 -8.02 2.24 -32.06
N ALA A 58 -7.64 3.06 -33.05
CA ALA A 58 -6.28 3.10 -33.57
C ALA A 58 -5.26 3.61 -32.51
N LEU A 59 -5.70 4.49 -31.61
CA LEU A 59 -4.90 4.94 -30.48
C LEU A 59 -4.69 3.83 -29.44
N ILE A 60 -5.72 3.05 -29.13
CA ILE A 60 -5.58 1.87 -28.26
C ILE A 60 -4.66 0.83 -28.89
N ASP A 61 -4.79 0.57 -30.18
CA ASP A 61 -3.89 -0.34 -30.91
C ASP A 61 -2.43 0.15 -30.85
N ALA A 62 -2.21 1.45 -31.00
CA ALA A 62 -0.89 2.06 -30.93
C ALA A 62 -0.28 1.97 -29.50
N TYR A 63 -1.11 2.07 -28.48
CA TYR A 63 -0.67 1.84 -27.09
C TYR A 63 -0.24 0.39 -26.85
N ASN A 64 -1.00 -0.59 -27.37
CA ASN A 64 -0.72 -2.01 -27.13
C ASN A 64 0.47 -2.54 -27.92
N ALA A 65 0.70 -2.03 -29.13
CA ALA A 65 1.62 -2.61 -30.10
C ALA A 65 3.06 -2.80 -29.60
N PRO A 66 3.69 -1.87 -28.83
CA PRO A 66 5.04 -2.08 -28.34
C PRO A 66 5.18 -3.24 -27.35
N ALA A 67 4.21 -3.45 -26.46
CA ALA A 67 4.20 -4.60 -25.56
C ALA A 67 3.90 -5.92 -26.31
N GLY A 68 3.15 -5.83 -27.41
CA GLY A 68 2.73 -7.01 -28.18
C GLY A 68 1.79 -7.93 -27.39
N GLU A 69 1.96 -9.21 -27.55
CA GLU A 69 1.17 -10.26 -26.87
C GLU A 69 1.80 -10.71 -25.55
N ILE A 70 2.85 -10.05 -25.09
CA ILE A 70 3.56 -10.39 -23.86
C ILE A 70 2.64 -10.06 -22.66
N LEU A 71 2.50 -11.00 -21.73
CA LEU A 71 1.73 -10.82 -20.52
C LEU A 71 2.60 -11.08 -19.28
N VAL A 72 2.28 -10.40 -18.19
CA VAL A 72 2.86 -10.68 -16.88
C VAL A 72 2.52 -12.11 -16.46
N GLY A 73 3.49 -12.82 -15.91
CA GLY A 73 3.42 -14.24 -15.55
C GLY A 73 3.91 -15.19 -16.62
N MET A 74 4.11 -14.77 -17.88
CA MET A 74 4.66 -15.63 -18.93
C MET A 74 6.10 -16.03 -18.62
N GLY A 75 6.39 -17.31 -18.75
CA GLY A 75 7.75 -17.85 -18.75
C GLY A 75 8.31 -17.99 -20.18
N SER A 76 9.50 -18.57 -20.28
CA SER A 76 10.18 -18.74 -21.59
C SER A 76 9.37 -19.55 -22.59
N GLN A 77 8.66 -20.59 -22.13
CA GLN A 77 7.85 -21.45 -23.01
C GLN A 77 6.66 -20.70 -23.61
N GLU A 78 5.96 -19.90 -22.82
CA GLU A 78 4.84 -19.10 -23.29
C GLU A 78 5.30 -17.97 -24.25
N LEU A 79 6.45 -17.35 -23.96
CA LEU A 79 7.06 -16.38 -24.87
C LEU A 79 7.44 -16.99 -26.23
N ASP A 80 7.95 -18.22 -26.23
CA ASP A 80 8.23 -18.96 -27.47
C ASP A 80 6.94 -19.29 -28.24
N LEU A 81 5.87 -19.67 -27.54
CA LEU A 81 4.56 -20.00 -28.15
C LEU A 81 3.94 -18.81 -28.86
N ILE A 82 4.04 -17.60 -28.32
CA ILE A 82 3.57 -16.36 -28.98
C ILE A 82 4.54 -15.86 -30.05
N GLY A 83 5.63 -16.59 -30.31
CA GLY A 83 6.63 -16.25 -31.32
C GLY A 83 7.51 -15.03 -30.97
N PHE A 84 7.64 -14.70 -29.67
CA PHE A 84 8.52 -13.61 -29.23
C PHE A 84 9.99 -14.00 -29.41
N LYS A 85 10.65 -13.44 -30.45
CA LYS A 85 12.03 -13.75 -30.83
C LYS A 85 12.94 -12.53 -30.81
N GLU A 86 12.48 -11.40 -30.29
CA GLU A 86 13.31 -10.21 -30.17
C GLU A 86 14.51 -10.48 -29.27
N LYS A 87 15.69 -10.03 -29.69
CA LYS A 87 16.89 -10.10 -28.87
C LYS A 87 17.02 -8.81 -28.05
N PRO A 88 17.29 -8.89 -26.75
CA PRO A 88 17.53 -7.70 -25.95
C PRO A 88 18.81 -7.00 -26.40
N LEU A 89 18.79 -5.68 -26.37
CA LEU A 89 19.97 -4.82 -26.61
C LEU A 89 20.93 -4.89 -25.41
N LYS A 90 20.37 -5.08 -24.22
CA LYS A 90 21.11 -5.18 -22.95
C LYS A 90 20.33 -6.07 -21.97
N GLU A 91 21.07 -6.76 -21.11
CA GLU A 91 20.54 -7.47 -19.96
C GLU A 91 21.28 -7.02 -18.72
N GLU A 92 20.58 -6.72 -17.63
CA GLU A 92 21.15 -6.22 -16.38
C GLU A 92 20.33 -6.67 -15.17
N GLU A 93 21.03 -6.97 -14.07
CA GLU A 93 20.38 -7.19 -12.78
C GLU A 93 20.07 -5.85 -12.15
N VAL A 94 18.81 -5.66 -11.73
CA VAL A 94 18.33 -4.44 -11.07
C VAL A 94 17.52 -4.78 -9.83
N THR A 95 17.55 -3.88 -8.86
CA THR A 95 16.71 -3.99 -7.67
C THR A 95 15.71 -2.84 -7.67
N VAL A 96 14.41 -3.15 -7.62
CA VAL A 96 13.35 -2.17 -7.55
C VAL A 96 12.51 -2.43 -6.31
N ALA A 97 12.37 -1.46 -5.43
CA ALA A 97 11.64 -1.57 -4.17
C ALA A 97 12.08 -2.82 -3.34
N ASP A 98 13.39 -3.04 -3.25
CA ASP A 98 14.04 -4.18 -2.57
C ASP A 98 13.80 -5.56 -3.22
N VAL A 99 13.18 -5.61 -4.43
CA VAL A 99 12.96 -6.85 -5.17
C VAL A 99 13.97 -6.95 -6.32
N PRO A 100 14.74 -8.05 -6.44
CA PRO A 100 15.68 -8.25 -7.55
C PRO A 100 14.94 -8.71 -8.82
N TYR A 101 15.37 -8.17 -9.97
CA TYR A 101 14.88 -8.53 -11.30
C TYR A 101 16.03 -8.62 -12.29
N THR A 102 15.90 -9.53 -13.28
CA THR A 102 16.69 -9.47 -14.50
C THR A 102 15.95 -8.58 -15.51
N LYS A 103 16.48 -7.41 -15.78
CA LYS A 103 15.91 -6.45 -16.75
C LYS A 103 16.51 -6.67 -18.12
N LYS A 104 15.66 -6.93 -19.12
CA LYS A 104 16.02 -7.00 -20.54
C LYS A 104 15.52 -5.76 -21.26
N VAL A 105 16.46 -5.03 -21.87
CA VAL A 105 16.21 -3.77 -22.57
C VAL A 105 16.03 -4.05 -24.05
N TYR A 106 14.93 -3.58 -24.65
CA TYR A 106 14.64 -3.63 -26.07
C TYR A 106 14.54 -2.22 -26.66
N ALA A 107 14.32 -2.09 -27.96
CA ALA A 107 14.27 -0.79 -28.65
C ALA A 107 13.07 0.10 -28.18
N ASP A 108 11.98 -0.49 -27.79
CA ASP A 108 10.72 0.18 -27.46
C ASP A 108 10.14 -0.19 -26.09
N LYS A 109 10.78 -1.13 -25.38
CA LYS A 109 10.31 -1.63 -24.07
C LYS A 109 11.45 -2.16 -23.22
N ASN A 110 11.20 -2.23 -21.91
CA ASN A 110 11.96 -3.04 -20.95
C ASN A 110 11.07 -4.14 -20.41
N ILE A 111 11.62 -5.33 -20.27
CA ILE A 111 10.93 -6.46 -19.64
C ILE A 111 11.71 -6.87 -18.39
N TYR A 112 11.06 -6.90 -17.26
CA TYR A 112 11.65 -7.32 -16.00
C TYR A 112 11.20 -8.74 -15.69
N PHE A 113 12.15 -9.62 -15.46
CA PHE A 113 11.92 -11.02 -15.12
C PHE A 113 12.17 -11.23 -13.62
N ALA A 114 11.23 -11.86 -12.95
CA ALA A 114 11.42 -12.29 -11.58
C ALA A 114 12.45 -13.44 -11.48
N SER A 115 12.92 -13.75 -10.27
CA SER A 115 13.90 -14.81 -10.02
C SER A 115 13.48 -16.21 -10.50
N ASN A 116 12.18 -16.46 -10.65
CA ASN A 116 11.62 -17.68 -11.23
C ASN A 116 11.59 -17.68 -12.77
N GLY A 117 12.11 -16.64 -13.43
CA GLY A 117 12.18 -16.50 -14.87
C GLY A 117 10.88 -16.06 -15.56
N GLN A 118 9.84 -15.70 -14.81
CA GLN A 118 8.59 -15.19 -15.36
C GLN A 118 8.64 -13.67 -15.56
N VAL A 119 7.95 -13.20 -16.60
CA VAL A 119 7.72 -11.76 -16.83
C VAL A 119 6.97 -11.18 -15.64
N ALA A 120 7.60 -10.21 -14.98
CA ALA A 120 7.03 -9.50 -13.84
C ALA A 120 6.48 -8.13 -14.21
N ILE A 121 7.22 -7.36 -15.06
CA ILE A 121 6.86 -6.00 -15.44
C ILE A 121 7.20 -5.79 -16.92
N ILE A 122 6.34 -5.06 -17.65
CA ILE A 122 6.55 -4.63 -19.01
C ILE A 122 6.45 -3.12 -19.04
N GLU A 123 7.57 -2.44 -19.25
CA GLU A 123 7.67 -0.99 -19.34
C GLU A 123 7.86 -0.58 -20.81
N VAL A 124 6.89 0.09 -21.43
CA VAL A 124 7.04 0.65 -22.77
C VAL A 124 7.84 1.95 -22.67
N THR A 125 9.01 1.98 -23.31
CA THR A 125 9.95 3.13 -23.26
C THR A 125 9.87 4.03 -24.48
N ASN A 126 9.38 3.52 -25.61
CA ASN A 126 9.23 4.28 -26.85
C ASN A 126 7.83 4.03 -27.45
N PRO A 127 6.78 4.68 -26.93
CA PRO A 127 5.42 4.52 -27.42
C PRO A 127 5.23 5.12 -28.81
N ILE A 128 4.36 4.53 -29.64
CA ILE A 128 3.98 5.08 -30.96
C ILE A 128 3.32 6.47 -30.83
N GLU A 129 2.52 6.64 -29.78
CA GLU A 129 1.88 7.91 -29.42
C GLU A 129 1.92 8.07 -27.90
N LYS A 130 2.52 9.14 -27.42
CA LYS A 130 2.78 9.36 -25.98
C LYS A 130 1.50 9.44 -25.14
N ASP A 131 0.47 10.14 -25.64
CA ASP A 131 -0.80 10.34 -24.95
C ASP A 131 -1.94 9.53 -25.58
N ALA A 132 -1.63 8.35 -26.13
CA ALA A 132 -2.60 7.52 -26.87
C ALA A 132 -3.90 7.27 -26.11
N LEU A 133 -3.81 6.91 -24.81
CA LEU A 133 -5.00 6.56 -24.02
C LEU A 133 -5.88 7.77 -23.71
N PRO A 134 -5.39 8.93 -23.22
CA PRO A 134 -6.21 10.13 -23.07
C PRO A 134 -6.84 10.61 -24.39
N LEU A 135 -6.07 10.63 -25.47
CA LEU A 135 -6.56 10.99 -26.80
C LEU A 135 -7.67 10.04 -27.30
N ALA A 136 -7.61 8.75 -26.93
CA ALA A 136 -8.67 7.81 -27.26
C ALA A 136 -9.98 8.14 -26.53
N VAL A 137 -9.92 8.55 -25.25
CA VAL A 137 -11.11 9.01 -24.52
C VAL A 137 -11.74 10.22 -25.21
N GLU A 138 -10.92 11.22 -25.58
CA GLU A 138 -11.39 12.41 -26.30
C GLU A 138 -12.06 12.03 -27.62
N ALA A 139 -11.46 11.10 -28.37
CA ALA A 139 -12.00 10.64 -29.64
C ALA A 139 -13.37 9.94 -29.45
N PHE A 140 -13.51 9.07 -28.47
CA PHE A 140 -14.79 8.40 -28.17
C PHE A 140 -15.84 9.40 -27.70
N ALA A 141 -15.50 10.34 -26.82
CA ALA A 141 -16.43 11.41 -26.40
C ALA A 141 -16.85 12.27 -27.60
N LYS A 142 -15.91 12.61 -28.49
CA LYS A 142 -16.22 13.35 -29.73
C LYS A 142 -17.16 12.58 -30.65
N ALA A 143 -16.97 11.28 -30.80
CA ALA A 143 -17.88 10.44 -31.58
C ALA A 143 -19.33 10.54 -31.09
N VAL A 144 -19.55 10.43 -29.78
CA VAL A 144 -20.86 10.53 -29.13
C VAL A 144 -21.47 11.93 -29.29
N SER A 145 -20.63 12.98 -29.22
CA SER A 145 -21.12 14.36 -29.47
C SER A 145 -21.60 14.61 -30.90
N ILE A 146 -21.13 13.81 -31.86
CA ILE A 146 -21.55 13.90 -33.28
C ILE A 146 -22.82 13.05 -33.53
N ASP A 147 -22.87 11.86 -32.99
CA ASP A 147 -23.98 10.93 -33.14
C ASP A 147 -24.19 10.15 -31.83
N GLY A 148 -25.27 10.47 -31.09
CA GLY A 148 -25.67 9.79 -29.87
C GLY A 148 -26.46 8.49 -30.11
N GLY A 149 -26.43 7.90 -31.31
CA GLY A 149 -27.11 6.65 -31.65
C GLY A 149 -26.57 5.47 -30.83
N ALA A 150 -27.43 4.50 -30.55
CA ALA A 150 -27.14 3.38 -29.64
C ALA A 150 -25.81 2.63 -29.92
N LYS A 151 -25.51 2.46 -31.22
CA LYS A 151 -24.23 1.81 -31.62
C LYS A 151 -23.02 2.64 -31.25
N THR A 152 -23.02 3.94 -31.60
CA THR A 152 -21.92 4.85 -31.28
C THR A 152 -21.67 4.97 -29.78
N VAL A 153 -22.78 5.09 -28.99
CA VAL A 153 -22.72 5.11 -27.54
C VAL A 153 -22.12 3.81 -26.98
N LYS A 154 -22.53 2.66 -27.51
CA LYS A 154 -21.98 1.35 -27.09
C LYS A 154 -20.48 1.27 -27.40
N ASP A 155 -20.10 1.53 -28.64
CA ASP A 155 -18.69 1.42 -29.09
C ASP A 155 -17.78 2.39 -28.27
N ALA A 156 -18.25 3.61 -28.02
CA ALA A 156 -17.54 4.60 -27.19
C ALA A 156 -17.45 4.17 -25.70
N THR A 157 -18.54 3.65 -25.14
CA THR A 157 -18.57 3.14 -23.76
C THR A 157 -17.55 2.01 -23.57
N GLU A 158 -17.54 1.04 -24.45
CA GLU A 158 -16.58 -0.08 -24.41
C GLU A 158 -15.13 0.43 -24.57
N GLY A 159 -14.90 1.35 -25.50
CA GLY A 159 -13.57 1.95 -25.69
C GLY A 159 -13.09 2.72 -24.46
N ILE A 160 -13.92 3.56 -23.85
CA ILE A 160 -13.56 4.33 -22.64
C ILE A 160 -13.28 3.40 -21.47
N LYS A 161 -14.08 2.36 -21.23
CA LYS A 161 -13.84 1.37 -20.20
C LYS A 161 -12.51 0.65 -20.40
N MET A 162 -12.20 0.25 -21.64
CA MET A 162 -10.93 -0.35 -21.99
C MET A 162 -9.75 0.60 -21.70
N VAL A 163 -9.90 1.89 -22.01
CA VAL A 163 -8.88 2.90 -21.69
C VAL A 163 -8.68 3.04 -20.18
N ASN A 164 -9.76 3.08 -19.38
CA ASN A 164 -9.67 3.12 -17.92
C ASN A 164 -8.88 1.91 -17.38
N GLU A 165 -9.18 0.69 -17.83
CA GLU A 165 -8.47 -0.53 -17.45
C GLU A 165 -6.97 -0.44 -17.79
N LYS A 166 -6.63 0.05 -18.98
CA LYS A 166 -5.25 0.19 -19.42
C LYS A 166 -4.48 1.26 -18.65
N LEU A 167 -5.13 2.38 -18.30
CA LEU A 167 -4.54 3.43 -17.48
C LEU A 167 -4.29 2.95 -16.04
N ASN A 168 -5.23 2.17 -15.47
CA ASN A 168 -5.01 1.52 -14.17
C ASN A 168 -3.84 0.52 -14.23
N SER A 169 -3.75 -0.28 -15.30
CA SER A 169 -2.63 -1.21 -15.50
C SER A 169 -1.30 -0.48 -15.67
N LEU A 170 -1.27 0.62 -16.43
CA LEU A 170 -0.08 1.46 -16.57
C LEU A 170 0.34 2.08 -15.24
N ALA A 171 -0.63 2.57 -14.45
CA ALA A 171 -0.36 3.12 -13.13
C ALA A 171 0.30 2.08 -12.19
N ILE A 172 -0.17 0.83 -12.24
CA ILE A 172 0.44 -0.28 -11.48
C ILE A 172 1.86 -0.58 -12.00
N THR A 173 2.08 -0.54 -13.31
CA THR A 173 3.42 -0.71 -13.90
C THR A 173 4.38 0.38 -13.40
N GLU A 174 3.99 1.66 -13.46
CA GLU A 174 4.79 2.77 -12.98
C GLU A 174 5.06 2.69 -11.47
N TYR A 175 4.05 2.28 -10.69
CA TYR A 175 4.23 1.98 -9.26
C TYR A 175 5.28 0.88 -9.03
N SER A 176 5.20 -0.22 -9.80
CA SER A 176 6.07 -1.39 -9.64
C SER A 176 7.53 -1.09 -9.95
N ILE A 177 7.81 -0.07 -10.78
CA ILE A 177 9.16 0.42 -11.07
C ILE A 177 9.55 1.67 -10.27
N ASN A 178 8.81 1.95 -9.18
CA ASN A 178 9.01 3.06 -8.25
C ASN A 178 8.88 4.47 -8.87
N LYS A 179 8.14 4.60 -9.96
CA LYS A 179 7.76 5.89 -10.57
C LYS A 179 6.44 6.38 -9.98
N LEU A 180 6.49 6.80 -8.72
CA LEU A 180 5.30 7.06 -7.91
C LEU A 180 4.47 8.26 -8.38
N GLU A 181 5.10 9.29 -8.94
CA GLU A 181 4.40 10.45 -9.47
C GLU A 181 3.68 10.11 -10.78
N GLU A 182 4.35 9.42 -11.70
CA GLU A 182 3.77 8.93 -12.95
C GLU A 182 2.59 7.98 -12.67
N SER A 183 2.75 7.09 -11.70
CA SER A 183 1.68 6.20 -11.24
C SER A 183 0.46 7.00 -10.77
N SER A 184 0.67 8.04 -9.94
CA SER A 184 -0.40 8.90 -9.46
C SER A 184 -1.13 9.60 -10.62
N VAL A 185 -0.41 10.10 -11.61
CA VAL A 185 -0.98 10.74 -12.79
C VAL A 185 -1.77 9.75 -13.64
N CYS A 186 -1.29 8.52 -13.80
CA CYS A 186 -2.01 7.48 -14.54
C CYS A 186 -3.32 7.08 -13.85
N PHE A 187 -3.34 6.95 -12.53
CA PHE A 187 -4.58 6.72 -11.78
C PHE A 187 -5.57 7.89 -11.90
N GLU A 188 -5.11 9.14 -11.87
CA GLU A 188 -5.97 10.29 -12.12
C GLU A 188 -6.60 10.21 -13.51
N LYS A 189 -5.79 9.98 -14.56
CA LYS A 189 -6.31 9.83 -15.93
C LYS A 189 -7.28 8.66 -16.06
N ALA A 190 -7.09 7.57 -15.30
CA ALA A 190 -8.04 6.45 -15.27
C ALA A 190 -9.39 6.88 -14.70
N ALA A 191 -9.39 7.61 -13.58
CA ALA A 191 -10.62 8.12 -12.98
C ALA A 191 -11.33 9.13 -13.92
N GLU A 192 -10.59 10.03 -14.56
CA GLU A 192 -11.11 10.98 -15.54
C GLU A 192 -11.71 10.29 -16.78
N ALA A 193 -11.06 9.23 -17.27
CA ALA A 193 -11.58 8.45 -18.38
C ALA A 193 -12.96 7.87 -18.06
N LEU A 194 -13.10 7.22 -16.91
CA LEU A 194 -14.38 6.60 -16.54
C LEU A 194 -15.47 7.64 -16.24
N ALA A 195 -15.09 8.84 -15.76
CA ALA A 195 -16.00 9.95 -15.52
C ALA A 195 -16.49 10.61 -16.82
N THR A 196 -15.83 10.35 -17.95
CA THR A 196 -16.17 10.94 -19.25
C THR A 196 -17.45 10.30 -19.82
N ALA A 197 -18.36 11.15 -20.38
CA ALA A 197 -19.54 10.66 -21.08
C ALA A 197 -19.13 9.83 -22.33
N PRO A 198 -19.88 8.78 -22.66
CA PRO A 198 -21.17 8.36 -22.13
C PRO A 198 -21.13 7.48 -20.88
N VAL A 199 -19.96 7.12 -20.35
CA VAL A 199 -19.82 6.23 -19.19
C VAL A 199 -20.28 6.95 -17.92
N SER A 200 -19.73 8.13 -17.64
CA SER A 200 -20.11 9.00 -16.52
C SER A 200 -20.14 8.25 -15.17
N ALA A 201 -19.19 7.38 -14.95
CA ALA A 201 -19.04 6.59 -13.73
C ALA A 201 -17.84 7.04 -12.92
N LEU A 202 -17.82 6.71 -11.65
CA LEU A 202 -16.74 7.05 -10.73
C LEU A 202 -15.83 5.84 -10.51
N ASP A 203 -14.52 6.01 -10.74
CA ASP A 203 -13.49 5.05 -10.33
C ASP A 203 -12.92 5.47 -8.97
N THR A 204 -13.59 5.05 -7.89
CA THR A 204 -13.18 5.38 -6.52
C THR A 204 -11.81 4.81 -6.17
N ASN A 205 -11.49 3.63 -6.70
CA ASN A 205 -10.18 3.01 -6.49
C ASN A 205 -9.07 3.82 -7.17
N ALA A 206 -9.27 4.26 -8.41
CA ALA A 206 -8.29 5.08 -9.10
C ALA A 206 -8.10 6.43 -8.39
N VAL A 207 -9.19 7.08 -7.92
CA VAL A 207 -9.09 8.31 -7.13
C VAL A 207 -8.25 8.10 -5.87
N TYR A 208 -8.54 7.05 -5.09
CA TYR A 208 -7.78 6.74 -3.87
C TYR A 208 -6.32 6.41 -4.18
N ASN A 209 -6.06 5.59 -5.20
CA ASN A 209 -4.71 5.18 -5.57
C ASN A 209 -3.87 6.34 -6.12
N ALA A 210 -4.49 7.32 -6.79
CA ALA A 210 -3.81 8.57 -7.17
C ALA A 210 -3.31 9.33 -5.93
N GLY A 211 -4.13 9.40 -4.88
CA GLY A 211 -3.73 9.96 -3.58
C GLY A 211 -2.66 9.15 -2.88
N LEU A 212 -2.80 7.82 -2.86
CA LEU A 212 -1.88 6.92 -2.18
C LEU A 212 -0.47 6.96 -2.80
N THR A 213 -0.37 6.89 -4.11
CA THR A 213 0.91 6.93 -4.82
C THR A 213 1.57 8.31 -4.72
N ALA A 214 0.78 9.40 -4.77
CA ALA A 214 1.28 10.75 -4.48
C ALA A 214 1.80 10.87 -3.04
N PHE A 215 1.09 10.31 -2.04
CA PHE A 215 1.53 10.30 -0.64
C PHE A 215 2.85 9.53 -0.46
N MET A 216 2.96 8.35 -1.07
CA MET A 216 4.19 7.54 -1.04
C MET A 216 5.35 8.24 -1.75
N GLY A 217 5.08 8.95 -2.85
CA GLY A 217 6.06 9.75 -3.58
C GLY A 217 6.43 11.09 -2.92
N GLY A 218 5.80 11.42 -1.78
CA GLY A 218 6.08 12.64 -1.03
C GLY A 218 5.36 13.90 -1.55
N ASN A 219 4.53 13.77 -2.58
CA ASN A 219 3.72 14.90 -3.09
C ASN A 219 2.45 15.07 -2.23
N MET A 220 2.64 15.72 -1.05
CA MET A 220 1.59 15.87 -0.04
C MET A 220 0.42 16.75 -0.50
N ASP A 221 0.66 17.72 -1.38
CA ASP A 221 -0.40 18.59 -1.91
C ASP A 221 -1.34 17.80 -2.81
N ARG A 222 -0.78 17.04 -3.72
CA ARG A 222 -1.53 16.16 -4.61
C ARG A 222 -2.25 15.07 -3.82
N ALA A 223 -1.59 14.41 -2.86
CA ALA A 223 -2.18 13.40 -2.00
C ALA A 223 -3.41 13.93 -1.25
N LYS A 224 -3.31 15.13 -0.66
CA LYS A 224 -4.43 15.79 0.04
C LYS A 224 -5.65 15.95 -0.86
N VAL A 225 -5.46 16.47 -2.08
CA VAL A 225 -6.55 16.67 -3.04
C VAL A 225 -7.28 15.36 -3.34
N PHE A 226 -6.55 14.30 -3.62
CA PHE A 226 -7.17 13.01 -3.98
C PHE A 226 -7.79 12.29 -2.77
N PHE A 227 -7.21 12.38 -1.59
CA PHE A 227 -7.83 11.84 -0.38
C PHE A 227 -9.11 12.58 0.00
N GLN A 228 -9.17 13.91 -0.18
CA GLN A 228 -10.40 14.67 0.00
C GLN A 228 -11.48 14.27 -1.01
N LYS A 229 -11.14 14.17 -2.30
CA LYS A 229 -12.04 13.63 -3.32
C LYS A 229 -12.53 12.22 -2.99
N SER A 230 -11.67 11.37 -2.41
CA SER A 230 -12.02 10.01 -2.01
C SER A 230 -13.10 10.03 -0.92
N ILE A 231 -12.94 10.86 0.11
CA ILE A 231 -13.94 11.06 1.19
C ILE A 231 -15.26 11.60 0.62
N GLU A 232 -15.21 12.62 -0.25
CA GLU A 232 -16.40 13.21 -0.90
C GLU A 232 -17.20 12.16 -1.69
N ASN A 233 -16.52 11.15 -2.20
CA ASN A 233 -17.12 10.03 -2.94
C ASN A 233 -17.40 8.80 -2.04
N ASN A 234 -17.43 8.96 -0.72
CA ASN A 234 -17.67 7.90 0.26
C ASN A 234 -16.72 6.70 0.14
N TYR A 235 -15.49 6.93 -0.30
CA TYR A 235 -14.45 5.93 -0.31
C TYR A 235 -13.35 6.30 0.68
N PHE A 236 -13.11 5.45 1.66
CA PHE A 236 -12.28 5.79 2.83
C PHE A 236 -11.00 4.94 2.92
N GLY A 237 -10.71 4.15 1.87
CA GLY A 237 -9.62 3.16 1.90
C GLY A 237 -9.93 1.98 2.81
N THR A 238 -8.90 1.29 3.28
CA THR A 238 -9.08 0.18 4.22
C THR A 238 -9.27 0.73 5.63
N ASP A 239 -10.40 0.40 6.27
CA ASP A 239 -10.72 0.80 7.65
C ASP A 239 -10.60 2.31 7.91
N GLY A 240 -10.90 3.15 6.91
CA GLY A 240 -10.84 4.60 7.07
C GLY A 240 -9.42 5.20 7.08
N ASP A 241 -8.44 4.50 6.55
CA ASP A 241 -7.02 4.90 6.57
C ASP A 241 -6.73 6.23 5.84
N VAL A 242 -7.65 6.71 5.00
CA VAL A 242 -7.61 8.04 4.40
C VAL A 242 -7.51 9.13 5.46
N TYR A 243 -8.24 9.00 6.58
CA TYR A 243 -8.20 9.98 7.67
C TYR A 243 -6.82 10.02 8.33
N TYR A 244 -6.22 8.87 8.57
CA TYR A 244 -4.85 8.81 9.09
C TYR A 244 -3.83 9.44 8.13
N LYS A 245 -3.93 9.17 6.82
CA LYS A 245 -3.02 9.77 5.83
C LYS A 245 -3.19 11.29 5.74
N LEU A 246 -4.43 11.78 5.79
CA LEU A 246 -4.69 13.22 5.85
C LEU A 246 -4.15 13.87 7.12
N SER A 247 -4.23 13.20 8.28
CA SER A 247 -3.65 13.69 9.52
C SER A 247 -2.13 13.78 9.43
N VAL A 248 -1.46 12.79 8.85
CA VAL A 248 -0.01 12.83 8.60
C VAL A 248 0.38 13.99 7.68
N ILE A 249 -0.45 14.31 6.68
CA ILE A 249 -0.23 15.47 5.80
C ILE A 249 -0.37 16.79 6.60
N ALA A 250 -1.37 16.88 7.49
CA ALA A 250 -1.55 18.03 8.37
C ALA A 250 -0.35 18.22 9.32
N ASP A 251 0.12 17.13 9.95
CA ASP A 251 1.30 17.14 10.83
C ASP A 251 2.57 17.60 10.12
N LYS A 252 2.79 17.15 8.89
CA LYS A 252 3.93 17.61 8.07
C LYS A 252 3.87 19.10 7.72
N ARG A 253 2.70 19.71 7.82
CA ARG A 253 2.47 21.15 7.62
C ARG A 253 2.47 21.94 8.93
N ASN A 254 2.79 21.29 10.06
CA ASN A 254 2.72 21.83 11.41
C ASN A 254 1.29 22.27 11.81
N ASP A 255 0.27 21.65 11.23
CA ASP A 255 -1.15 21.86 11.55
C ASP A 255 -1.63 20.77 12.52
N ALA A 256 -1.20 20.85 13.77
CA ALA A 256 -1.51 19.85 14.79
C ALA A 256 -3.02 19.80 15.10
N GLU A 257 -3.69 20.94 15.16
CA GLU A 257 -5.13 21.00 15.42
C GLU A 257 -5.94 20.43 14.24
N GLY A 258 -5.52 20.71 13.00
CA GLY A 258 -6.10 20.10 11.82
C GLY A 258 -5.90 18.57 11.80
N SER A 259 -4.73 18.08 12.19
CA SER A 259 -4.45 16.65 12.34
C SER A 259 -5.39 16.00 13.35
N LYS A 260 -5.53 16.60 14.56
CA LYS A 260 -6.46 16.14 15.60
C LYS A 260 -7.91 16.07 15.10
N ALA A 261 -8.37 17.13 14.45
CA ALA A 261 -9.74 17.22 13.96
C ALA A 261 -10.04 16.11 12.93
N ILE A 262 -9.11 15.87 12.00
CA ILE A 262 -9.21 14.81 10.99
C ILE A 262 -9.26 13.43 11.66
N LEU A 263 -8.38 13.17 12.63
CA LEU A 263 -8.34 11.89 13.34
C LEU A 263 -9.62 11.65 14.15
N LYS A 264 -10.17 12.69 14.79
CA LYS A 264 -11.44 12.59 15.54
C LYS A 264 -12.61 12.26 14.61
N GLU A 265 -12.72 12.95 13.47
CA GLU A 265 -13.75 12.65 12.46
C GLU A 265 -13.61 11.21 11.95
N GLY A 266 -12.38 10.78 11.68
CA GLY A 266 -12.09 9.41 11.26
C GLY A 266 -12.49 8.39 12.34
N PHE A 267 -12.18 8.66 13.59
CA PHE A 267 -12.53 7.78 14.71
C PHE A 267 -14.05 7.65 14.92
N GLU A 268 -14.80 8.73 14.76
CA GLU A 268 -16.28 8.68 14.85
C GLU A 268 -16.90 7.73 13.81
N LYS A 269 -16.30 7.66 12.61
CA LYS A 269 -16.76 6.80 11.50
C LYS A 269 -16.16 5.39 11.55
N PHE A 270 -14.91 5.28 11.99
CA PHE A 270 -14.11 4.04 12.00
C PHE A 270 -13.46 3.82 13.36
N PRO A 271 -14.24 3.58 14.43
CA PRO A 271 -13.71 3.50 15.80
C PRO A 271 -12.78 2.31 16.04
N GLN A 272 -12.74 1.34 15.11
CA GLN A 272 -11.86 0.15 15.19
C GLN A 272 -10.58 0.32 14.35
N SER A 273 -10.43 1.43 13.61
CA SER A 273 -9.27 1.67 12.76
C SER A 273 -8.00 1.82 13.58
N GLN A 274 -7.10 0.85 13.47
CA GLN A 274 -5.82 0.89 14.18
C GLN A 274 -4.96 2.09 13.79
N SER A 275 -4.93 2.45 12.50
CA SER A 275 -4.14 3.59 12.03
C SER A 275 -4.64 4.91 12.61
N ILE A 276 -5.95 5.12 12.68
CA ILE A 276 -6.56 6.31 13.28
C ILE A 276 -6.28 6.34 14.78
N LEU A 277 -6.45 5.22 15.47
CA LEU A 277 -6.18 5.10 16.91
C LEU A 277 -4.71 5.39 17.24
N ILE A 278 -3.77 4.84 16.45
CA ILE A 278 -2.35 5.15 16.58
C ILE A 278 -2.09 6.64 16.33
N GLY A 279 -2.73 7.24 15.34
CA GLY A 279 -2.64 8.67 15.07
C GLY A 279 -3.09 9.52 16.26
N LEU A 280 -4.23 9.19 16.88
CA LEU A 280 -4.73 9.87 18.08
C LEU A 280 -3.78 9.72 19.27
N ILE A 281 -3.28 8.51 19.54
CA ILE A 281 -2.29 8.29 20.59
C ILE A 281 -1.07 9.17 20.36
N ASN A 282 -0.50 9.14 19.15
CA ASN A 282 0.69 9.91 18.81
C ASN A 282 0.46 11.42 18.99
N TYR A 283 -0.74 11.90 18.60
CA TYR A 283 -1.12 13.30 18.83
C TYR A 283 -1.12 13.64 20.33
N TYR A 284 -1.85 12.88 21.15
CA TYR A 284 -2.00 13.17 22.58
C TYR A 284 -0.68 13.00 23.36
N VAL A 285 0.15 12.01 22.99
CA VAL A 285 1.48 11.84 23.57
C VAL A 285 2.39 13.01 23.24
N LYS A 286 2.38 13.46 21.98
CA LYS A 286 3.24 14.58 21.53
C LYS A 286 2.81 15.92 22.09
N SER A 287 1.49 16.16 22.21
CA SER A 287 0.95 17.42 22.77
C SER A 287 1.12 17.48 24.29
N GLY A 288 1.20 16.34 24.97
CA GLY A 288 1.18 16.27 26.44
C GLY A 288 -0.17 16.70 27.07
N GLU A 289 -1.18 16.94 26.24
CA GLU A 289 -2.51 17.40 26.65
C GLU A 289 -3.58 16.42 26.17
N GLY A 290 -4.70 16.34 26.90
CA GLY A 290 -5.90 15.64 26.41
C GLY A 290 -5.89 14.12 26.57
N ALA A 291 -5.07 13.56 27.45
CA ALA A 291 -5.14 12.12 27.77
C ALA A 291 -6.56 11.70 28.17
N ASP A 292 -7.25 12.51 28.96
CA ASP A 292 -8.65 12.28 29.35
C ASP A 292 -9.59 12.21 28.15
N GLU A 293 -9.34 13.02 27.11
CA GLU A 293 -10.13 12.99 25.88
C GLU A 293 -9.91 11.68 25.11
N LEU A 294 -8.67 11.20 25.01
CA LEU A 294 -8.33 9.91 24.38
C LEU A 294 -9.04 8.77 25.12
N PHE A 295 -8.94 8.72 26.45
CA PHE A 295 -9.63 7.69 27.23
C PHE A 295 -11.14 7.78 27.12
N SER A 296 -11.72 8.99 27.07
CA SER A 296 -13.16 9.18 26.81
C SER A 296 -13.59 8.62 25.46
N LEU A 297 -12.77 8.78 24.39
CA LEU A 297 -13.03 8.20 23.08
C LEU A 297 -12.93 6.68 23.10
N LEU A 298 -11.89 6.13 23.74
CA LEU A 298 -11.71 4.69 23.92
C LEU A 298 -12.87 4.07 24.72
N ASP A 299 -13.34 4.74 25.78
CA ASP A 299 -14.49 4.27 26.57
C ASP A 299 -15.78 4.23 25.75
N LYS A 300 -16.02 5.21 24.88
CA LYS A 300 -17.15 5.19 23.96
C LYS A 300 -17.04 4.02 22.98
N ALA A 301 -15.85 3.79 22.41
CA ALA A 301 -15.62 2.70 21.48
C ALA A 301 -15.79 1.33 22.16
N LYS A 302 -15.25 1.14 23.39
CA LYS A 302 -15.43 -0.08 24.19
C LYS A 302 -16.87 -0.35 24.58
N LYS A 303 -17.67 0.70 24.82
CA LYS A 303 -19.13 0.54 25.07
C LYS A 303 -19.87 0.03 23.83
N ASN A 304 -19.45 0.45 22.65
CA ASN A 304 -20.08 0.03 21.38
C ASN A 304 -19.61 -1.37 20.96
N ASP A 305 -18.35 -1.72 21.23
CA ASP A 305 -17.77 -3.01 20.92
C ASP A 305 -16.87 -3.53 22.06
N PRO A 306 -17.48 -4.07 23.13
CA PRO A 306 -16.75 -4.49 24.33
C PRO A 306 -15.89 -5.74 24.12
N LYS A 307 -16.07 -6.45 23.01
CA LYS A 307 -15.28 -7.65 22.66
C LYS A 307 -14.13 -7.39 21.70
N ASN A 308 -13.84 -6.14 21.42
CA ASN A 308 -12.76 -5.75 20.52
C ASN A 308 -11.44 -5.63 21.30
N ALA A 309 -10.61 -6.65 21.27
CA ALA A 309 -9.31 -6.69 21.93
C ALA A 309 -8.39 -5.53 21.48
N SER A 310 -8.53 -5.04 20.23
CA SER A 310 -7.67 -3.98 19.73
C SER A 310 -7.87 -2.65 20.48
N LEU A 311 -9.05 -2.36 21.00
CA LEU A 311 -9.32 -1.16 21.79
C LEU A 311 -8.55 -1.17 23.13
N TYR A 312 -8.45 -2.33 23.75
CA TYR A 312 -7.68 -2.51 24.99
C TYR A 312 -6.18 -2.51 24.76
N TYR A 313 -5.74 -3.03 23.62
CA TYR A 313 -4.35 -2.88 23.16
C TYR A 313 -3.96 -1.39 23.02
N VAL A 314 -4.84 -0.61 22.40
CA VAL A 314 -4.64 0.84 22.22
C VAL A 314 -4.62 1.56 23.57
N GLU A 315 -5.51 1.21 24.48
CA GLU A 315 -5.55 1.72 25.86
C GLU A 315 -4.24 1.42 26.59
N GLY A 316 -3.75 0.17 26.49
CA GLY A 316 -2.46 -0.23 27.04
C GLY A 316 -1.31 0.60 26.49
N ASN A 317 -1.26 0.85 25.18
CA ASN A 317 -0.27 1.71 24.56
C ASN A 317 -0.37 3.18 25.05
N ALA A 318 -1.58 3.70 25.23
CA ALA A 318 -1.80 5.04 25.76
C ALA A 318 -1.27 5.18 27.19
N HIS A 319 -1.63 4.26 28.08
CA HIS A 319 -1.12 4.23 29.46
C HIS A 319 0.41 4.04 29.51
N LYS A 320 0.98 3.13 28.70
CA LYS A 320 2.42 2.94 28.58
C LYS A 320 3.14 4.24 28.23
N ASN A 321 2.65 4.97 27.24
CA ASN A 321 3.26 6.21 26.78
C ASN A 321 3.13 7.36 27.80
N LEU A 322 2.13 7.31 28.66
CA LEU A 322 1.97 8.24 29.80
C LEU A 322 2.77 7.82 31.04
N GLY A 323 3.47 6.69 30.99
CA GLY A 323 4.27 6.16 32.10
C GLY A 323 3.47 5.39 33.15
N ASP A 324 2.16 5.21 32.95
CA ASP A 324 1.32 4.39 33.83
C ASP A 324 1.39 2.93 33.42
N LEU A 325 2.47 2.27 33.86
CA LEU A 325 2.76 0.87 33.48
C LEU A 325 1.80 -0.13 34.13
N GLU A 326 1.21 0.20 35.27
CA GLU A 326 0.22 -0.66 35.94
C GLU A 326 -1.07 -0.71 35.14
N ALA A 327 -1.63 0.43 34.79
CA ALA A 327 -2.81 0.52 33.94
C ALA A 327 -2.55 -0.05 32.52
N ALA A 328 -1.35 0.18 31.97
CA ALA A 328 -0.95 -0.39 30.68
C ALA A 328 -0.97 -1.95 30.73
N SER A 329 -0.36 -2.53 31.79
CA SER A 329 -0.35 -3.98 31.98
C SER A 329 -1.77 -4.53 32.11
N ALA A 330 -2.64 -3.89 32.90
CA ALA A 330 -4.03 -4.30 33.07
C ALA A 330 -4.84 -4.27 31.76
N ALA A 331 -4.62 -3.23 30.94
CA ALA A 331 -5.24 -3.12 29.63
C ALA A 331 -4.78 -4.22 28.66
N TYR A 332 -3.47 -4.54 28.62
CA TYR A 332 -2.97 -5.67 27.84
C TYR A 332 -3.50 -7.01 28.33
N ASP A 333 -3.63 -7.21 29.66
CA ASP A 333 -4.24 -8.43 30.21
C ASP A 333 -5.71 -8.56 29.78
N LYS A 334 -6.42 -7.43 29.69
CA LYS A 334 -7.79 -7.41 29.17
C LYS A 334 -7.88 -7.81 27.70
N CYS A 335 -6.87 -7.51 26.87
CA CYS A 335 -6.80 -8.04 25.51
C CYS A 335 -6.85 -9.57 25.51
N TYR A 336 -6.06 -10.23 26.39
CA TYR A 336 -5.98 -11.70 26.46
C TYR A 336 -7.28 -12.33 26.95
N GLU A 337 -7.97 -11.68 27.89
CA GLU A 337 -9.25 -12.14 28.37
C GLU A 337 -10.33 -12.12 27.29
N ILE A 338 -10.28 -11.11 26.41
CA ILE A 338 -11.27 -10.91 25.34
C ILE A 338 -10.95 -11.79 24.14
N ASP A 339 -9.70 -11.77 23.68
CA ASP A 339 -9.23 -12.58 22.57
C ASP A 339 -7.82 -13.13 22.86
N PRO A 340 -7.72 -14.37 23.34
CA PRO A 340 -6.43 -15.02 23.60
C PRO A 340 -5.58 -15.23 22.35
N THR A 341 -6.13 -15.04 21.14
CA THR A 341 -5.41 -15.16 19.87
C THR A 341 -4.89 -13.84 19.34
N TYR A 342 -5.28 -12.71 19.96
CA TYR A 342 -4.84 -11.37 19.57
C TYR A 342 -3.40 -11.09 20.02
N ASN A 343 -2.43 -11.45 19.18
CA ASN A 343 -1.01 -11.44 19.51
C ASN A 343 -0.43 -10.04 19.84
N TRP A 344 -1.05 -8.95 19.37
CA TRP A 344 -0.59 -7.59 19.62
C TRP A 344 -0.66 -7.19 21.11
N GLY A 345 -1.61 -7.73 21.87
CA GLY A 345 -1.65 -7.52 23.32
C GLY A 345 -0.38 -8.07 23.99
N TYR A 346 0.03 -9.29 23.63
CA TYR A 346 1.26 -9.91 24.14
C TYR A 346 2.50 -9.16 23.71
N ILE A 347 2.59 -8.74 22.43
CA ILE A 347 3.69 -7.93 21.92
C ILE A 347 3.78 -6.61 22.70
N GLY A 348 2.66 -5.90 22.89
CA GLY A 348 2.62 -4.63 23.62
C GLY A 348 3.12 -4.77 25.06
N LYS A 349 2.67 -5.81 25.77
CA LYS A 349 3.12 -6.10 27.15
C LYS A 349 4.61 -6.45 27.19
N GLY A 350 5.07 -7.28 26.26
CA GLY A 350 6.48 -7.64 26.15
C GLY A 350 7.38 -6.42 25.90
N ILE A 351 7.02 -5.56 24.95
CA ILE A 351 7.72 -4.32 24.65
C ILE A 351 7.76 -3.40 25.87
N MET A 352 6.63 -3.24 26.58
CA MET A 352 6.55 -2.40 27.78
C MET A 352 7.59 -2.82 28.83
N PHE A 353 7.68 -4.10 29.15
CA PHE A 353 8.65 -4.60 30.11
C PHE A 353 10.09 -4.52 29.60
N TYR A 354 10.31 -4.78 28.32
CA TYR A 354 11.62 -4.69 27.72
C TYR A 354 12.16 -3.24 27.71
N GLU A 355 11.36 -2.28 27.28
CA GLU A 355 11.70 -0.85 27.33
C GLU A 355 12.02 -0.40 28.75
N LYS A 356 11.21 -0.86 29.73
CA LYS A 356 11.46 -0.54 31.15
C LYS A 356 12.75 -1.16 31.69
N ALA A 357 13.09 -2.37 31.22
CA ALA A 357 14.39 -2.98 31.55
C ALA A 357 15.54 -2.12 31.02
N ILE A 358 15.49 -1.69 29.75
CA ILE A 358 16.54 -0.83 29.18
C ILE A 358 16.66 0.48 29.95
N GLU A 359 15.55 1.12 30.35
CA GLU A 359 15.55 2.32 31.18
C GLU A 359 16.31 2.09 32.51
N TYR A 360 16.03 0.99 33.21
CA TYR A 360 16.73 0.65 34.45
C TYR A 360 18.21 0.33 34.23
N GLN A 361 18.57 -0.29 33.10
CA GLN A 361 19.95 -0.53 32.73
C GLN A 361 20.72 0.79 32.50
N ASP A 362 20.10 1.74 31.80
CA ASP A 362 20.70 3.05 31.54
C ASP A 362 20.88 3.84 32.83
N LEU A 363 19.87 3.82 33.72
CA LEU A 363 19.98 4.45 35.05
C LEU A 363 21.09 3.80 35.90
N ALA A 364 21.14 2.48 35.92
CA ALA A 364 22.22 1.77 36.65
C ALA A 364 23.59 2.08 36.12
N SER A 365 23.74 2.25 34.80
CA SER A 365 25.04 2.57 34.17
C SER A 365 25.61 3.94 34.61
N GLN A 366 24.77 4.84 35.09
CA GLN A 366 25.10 6.20 35.50
C GLN A 366 25.13 6.35 37.04
N GLU A 367 24.70 5.34 37.80
CA GLU A 367 24.62 5.41 39.26
C GLU A 367 25.96 5.11 39.91
N MET A 368 26.35 5.94 40.88
CA MET A 368 27.59 5.83 41.62
C MET A 368 27.42 5.26 43.02
N ASP A 369 26.19 5.20 43.53
CA ASP A 369 25.86 4.63 44.82
C ASP A 369 25.61 3.13 44.67
N ASP A 370 26.40 2.30 45.35
CA ASP A 370 26.38 0.84 45.22
C ASP A 370 25.00 0.25 45.59
N ALA A 371 24.30 0.81 46.58
CA ALA A 371 23.00 0.31 47.01
C ALA A 371 21.92 0.61 45.97
N LYS A 372 21.94 1.82 45.42
CA LYS A 372 21.02 2.21 44.33
C LYS A 372 21.34 1.47 43.04
N TRP A 373 22.61 1.31 42.71
CA TRP A 373 23.03 0.49 41.58
C TRP A 373 22.50 -0.93 41.69
N SER A 374 22.62 -1.55 42.86
CA SER A 374 22.11 -2.89 43.11
C SER A 374 20.58 -2.96 42.96
N GLU A 375 19.84 -1.96 43.47
CA GLU A 375 18.39 -1.86 43.31
C GLU A 375 17.99 -1.74 41.85
N LEU A 376 18.63 -0.85 41.09
CA LEU A 376 18.36 -0.65 39.66
C LEU A 376 18.67 -1.90 38.85
N SER A 377 19.79 -2.57 39.14
CA SER A 377 20.20 -3.81 38.51
C SER A 377 19.15 -4.93 38.74
N LYS A 378 18.62 -5.02 39.97
CA LYS A 378 17.51 -5.96 40.25
C LYS A 378 16.24 -5.64 39.48
N LYS A 379 15.85 -4.37 39.43
CA LYS A 379 14.68 -3.91 38.64
C LYS A 379 14.86 -4.19 37.14
N PHE A 380 16.07 -4.00 36.62
CA PHE A 380 16.41 -4.38 35.25
C PHE A 380 16.14 -5.87 35.00
N GLU A 381 16.69 -6.75 35.85
CA GLU A 381 16.52 -8.19 35.67
C GLU A 381 15.07 -8.65 35.82
N GLU A 382 14.34 -8.11 36.82
CA GLU A 382 12.92 -8.39 37.02
C GLU A 382 12.08 -7.97 35.80
N SER A 383 12.31 -6.77 35.27
CA SER A 383 11.59 -6.26 34.08
C SER A 383 11.96 -7.09 32.84
N LEU A 384 13.23 -7.44 32.67
CA LEU A 384 13.68 -8.22 31.52
C LEU A 384 13.13 -9.66 31.57
N LYS A 385 13.03 -10.28 32.76
CA LYS A 385 12.36 -11.59 32.91
C LYS A 385 10.86 -11.49 32.60
N SER A 386 10.22 -10.40 33.01
CA SER A 386 8.78 -10.19 32.80
C SER A 386 8.39 -10.02 31.33
N CYS A 387 9.31 -9.66 30.43
CA CYS A 387 9.02 -9.57 29.00
C CYS A 387 9.01 -10.93 28.28
N ILE A 388 9.63 -11.99 28.88
CA ILE A 388 9.87 -13.27 28.18
C ILE A 388 8.54 -13.97 27.88
N GLU A 389 7.71 -14.22 28.89
CA GLU A 389 6.43 -14.93 28.71
C GLU A 389 5.49 -14.27 27.67
N PRO A 390 5.23 -12.95 27.74
CA PRO A 390 4.44 -12.28 26.70
C PRO A 390 5.02 -12.45 25.29
N PHE A 391 6.32 -12.31 25.13
CA PHE A 391 6.94 -12.50 23.81
C PHE A 391 6.89 -13.96 23.34
N GLU A 392 7.03 -14.94 24.23
CA GLU A 392 6.87 -16.37 23.89
C GLU A 392 5.45 -16.66 23.38
N LYS A 393 4.42 -16.11 24.04
CA LYS A 393 3.04 -16.22 23.57
C LYS A 393 2.83 -15.54 22.21
N ALA A 394 3.37 -14.34 22.02
CA ALA A 394 3.30 -13.66 20.74
C ALA A 394 3.98 -14.45 19.60
N TYR A 395 5.12 -15.07 19.89
CA TYR A 395 5.84 -15.93 18.95
C TYR A 395 5.02 -17.17 18.57
N GLU A 396 4.41 -17.84 19.55
CA GLU A 396 3.58 -19.03 19.34
C GLU A 396 2.33 -18.72 18.50
N LEU A 397 1.67 -17.61 18.77
CA LEU A 397 0.41 -17.22 18.10
C LEU A 397 0.63 -16.64 16.70
N SER A 398 1.79 -16.05 16.43
CA SER A 398 2.04 -15.41 15.15
C SER A 398 2.31 -16.43 14.03
N THR A 399 1.60 -16.27 12.91
CA THR A 399 1.88 -16.97 11.65
C THR A 399 2.70 -16.10 10.68
N ASP A 400 2.90 -14.82 11.01
CA ASP A 400 3.67 -13.86 10.21
C ASP A 400 5.17 -14.03 10.47
N PRO A 401 5.99 -14.38 9.47
CA PRO A 401 7.42 -14.60 9.66
C PRO A 401 8.19 -13.35 10.14
N GLU A 402 7.78 -12.15 9.71
CA GLU A 402 8.43 -10.89 10.16
C GLU A 402 8.16 -10.61 11.63
N ILE A 403 6.92 -10.83 12.08
CA ILE A 403 6.57 -10.68 13.51
C ILE A 403 7.34 -11.71 14.33
N ARG A 404 7.38 -12.97 13.89
CA ARG A 404 8.13 -14.02 14.59
C ARG A 404 9.62 -13.68 14.70
N ARG A 405 10.23 -13.23 13.61
CA ARG A 405 11.63 -12.79 13.60
C ARG A 405 11.87 -11.65 14.58
N THR A 406 11.05 -10.60 14.52
CA THR A 406 11.17 -9.44 15.41
C THR A 406 11.05 -9.82 16.88
N VAL A 407 10.04 -10.64 17.22
CA VAL A 407 9.82 -11.12 18.60
C VAL A 407 10.97 -12.02 19.04
N SER A 408 11.54 -12.84 18.13
CA SER A 408 12.71 -13.68 18.43
C SER A 408 13.93 -12.85 18.78
N GLU A 409 14.14 -11.69 18.19
CA GLU A 409 15.24 -10.80 18.55
C GLU A 409 15.13 -10.29 19.99
N TYR A 410 13.93 -9.90 20.44
CA TYR A 410 13.68 -9.52 21.84
C TYR A 410 13.93 -10.70 22.78
N LEU A 411 13.39 -11.88 22.46
CA LEU A 411 13.57 -13.10 23.26
C LEU A 411 15.04 -13.54 23.32
N LYS A 412 15.74 -13.52 22.21
CA LYS A 412 17.18 -13.80 22.15
C LYS A 412 17.94 -12.89 23.12
N ASN A 413 17.69 -11.59 23.05
CA ASN A 413 18.39 -10.62 23.90
C ASN A 413 18.06 -10.79 25.39
N ALA A 414 16.78 -11.01 25.72
CA ALA A 414 16.38 -11.25 27.11
C ALA A 414 16.95 -12.56 27.64
N CYS A 415 16.82 -13.67 26.91
CA CYS A 415 17.32 -14.98 27.36
C CYS A 415 18.86 -15.02 27.41
N PHE A 416 19.58 -14.25 26.55
CA PHE A 416 21.03 -14.13 26.62
C PHE A 416 21.53 -13.68 27.98
N ARG A 417 20.83 -12.75 28.64
CA ARG A 417 21.19 -12.26 29.98
C ARG A 417 21.17 -13.38 31.01
N PHE A 418 20.21 -14.31 30.91
CA PHE A 418 19.94 -15.34 31.91
C PHE A 418 20.48 -16.73 31.54
N ARG A 419 21.13 -16.89 30.35
CA ARG A 419 21.56 -18.21 29.84
C ARG A 419 22.49 -19.00 30.76
N GLY A 420 23.18 -18.33 31.69
CA GLY A 420 24.03 -18.97 32.68
C GLY A 420 23.32 -19.34 33.98
N GLU A 421 22.03 -18.98 34.16
CA GLU A 421 21.26 -19.27 35.37
C GLU A 421 20.61 -20.66 35.33
N SER A 422 20.23 -21.14 34.15
CA SER A 422 19.65 -22.47 33.96
C SER A 422 19.76 -22.97 32.53
N ASP A 423 19.69 -24.30 32.35
CA ASP A 423 19.64 -24.95 31.03
C ASP A 423 18.41 -24.50 30.23
N GLU A 424 17.31 -24.14 30.88
CA GLU A 424 16.10 -23.63 30.22
C GLU A 424 16.38 -22.32 29.49
N TYR A 425 17.04 -21.35 30.14
CA TYR A 425 17.35 -20.07 29.49
C TYR A 425 18.40 -20.25 28.39
N GLN A 426 19.34 -21.18 28.54
CA GLN A 426 20.27 -21.51 27.48
C GLN A 426 19.55 -22.07 26.24
N GLN A 427 18.64 -23.02 26.41
CA GLN A 427 17.85 -23.59 25.32
C GLN A 427 16.94 -22.54 24.66
N LYS A 428 16.28 -21.68 25.44
CA LYS A 428 15.47 -20.56 24.91
C LYS A 428 16.33 -19.61 24.09
N TYR A 429 17.52 -19.24 24.57
CA TYR A 429 18.44 -18.41 23.81
C TYR A 429 18.80 -19.03 22.47
N GLU A 430 19.21 -20.31 22.43
CA GLU A 430 19.57 -21.01 21.21
C GLU A 430 18.40 -21.09 20.22
N LYS A 431 17.19 -21.43 20.71
CA LYS A 431 15.97 -21.47 19.91
C LYS A 431 15.66 -20.13 19.23
N TYR A 432 15.71 -19.04 19.99
CA TYR A 432 15.34 -17.73 19.48
C TYR A 432 16.48 -17.05 18.70
N ALA A 433 17.74 -17.38 18.96
CA ALA A 433 18.85 -16.97 18.13
C ALA A 433 18.73 -17.55 16.70
N ALA A 434 18.41 -18.84 16.58
CA ALA A 434 18.18 -19.47 15.27
C ALA A 434 16.94 -18.95 14.55
N ALA A 435 15.90 -18.50 15.28
CA ALA A 435 14.68 -17.97 14.69
C ALA A 435 14.76 -16.48 14.32
N ALA A 436 15.80 -15.77 14.77
CA ALA A 436 16.07 -14.36 14.47
C ALA A 436 16.92 -14.16 13.20
N GLU A 437 17.62 -15.21 12.74
CA GLU A 437 18.37 -15.25 11.47
C GLU A 437 17.42 -15.39 10.27
#